data_72d2709da0bc0fe22745409874618d89
#
_entry.id   72d2709da0bc0fe22745409874618d89
#
_cell.length_a   1.000
_cell.length_b   1.000
_cell.length_c   1.000
_cell.angle_alpha   90.00
_cell.angle_beta   90.00
_cell.angle_gamma   90.00
#
_symmetry.space_group_name_H-M   'P 1'
#
loop_
_entity.id
_entity.type
_entity.pdbx_description
1 polymer ?
#
loop_
_entity_poly.entity_id
_entity_poly.type
_entity_poly.pdbx_seq_one_letter_code
_entity_poly.pdbx_strand_id
1 'polypeptide(L)'
;MSTNLIVANIKSYETLEEGKSWIEKFLAHKDSFSNLTQKEIIICPPFTLLLSFSSAFLGINIKIGAQNVSPFGEGAYTGEINAKQIKDFAEYVLIGHSERRKNFAETDDMLKKKTEISMNNGLKPIFLVQSKNAIIPQGVEVVAYEPVFAIGSGNPDTPENADEVAGVLKSENEYQVLYGGSVTPENVRNFTSKANINGVLVGGASLDPEEFYKIIENA
;
A
#
# COMPACT_ATOMS: atom_id res chain seq x y z
N MET A 1 -15.43 14.33 6.27
CA MET A 1 -14.16 13.89 6.89
C MET A 1 -13.48 12.99 5.87
N SER A 2 -12.19 13.15 5.63
CA SER A 2 -11.45 12.27 4.70
C SER A 2 -11.31 10.89 5.33
N THR A 3 -11.46 9.84 4.51
CA THR A 3 -11.24 8.45 4.94
C THR A 3 -9.74 8.21 5.05
N ASN A 4 -9.29 7.66 6.19
CA ASN A 4 -7.89 7.25 6.35
C ASN A 4 -7.65 5.91 5.63
N LEU A 5 -6.63 5.86 4.76
CA LEU A 5 -6.21 4.63 4.11
C LEU A 5 -5.13 3.93 4.95
N ILE A 6 -5.38 2.70 5.35
CA ILE A 6 -4.42 1.88 6.11
C ILE A 6 -4.02 0.69 5.24
N VAL A 7 -2.79 0.74 4.73
CA VAL A 7 -2.30 -0.22 3.73
C VAL A 7 -1.26 -1.14 4.35
N ALA A 8 -1.47 -2.47 4.28
CA ALA A 8 -0.48 -3.47 4.63
C ALA A 8 0.31 -3.90 3.38
N ASN A 9 1.63 -3.83 3.44
CA ASN A 9 2.52 -4.41 2.46
C ASN A 9 3.27 -5.59 3.09
N ILE A 10 2.79 -6.81 2.87
CA ILE A 10 3.36 -8.06 3.42
C ILE A 10 4.73 -8.39 2.79
N LYS A 11 5.08 -7.68 1.70
CA LYS A 11 6.34 -7.86 0.97
C LYS A 11 6.51 -9.29 0.47
N SER A 12 7.74 -9.81 0.41
CA SER A 12 8.07 -11.16 -0.04
C SER A 12 8.22 -12.11 1.15
N TYR A 13 7.24 -12.07 2.03
CA TYR A 13 7.12 -12.99 3.17
C TYR A 13 5.88 -13.87 2.99
N GLU A 14 5.66 -14.79 3.93
CA GLU A 14 4.51 -15.68 4.02
C GLU A 14 4.46 -16.78 2.94
N THR A 15 4.58 -17.99 3.39
CA THR A 15 4.19 -19.19 2.66
C THR A 15 2.66 -19.33 2.63
N LEU A 16 2.12 -20.30 1.89
CA LEU A 16 0.67 -20.55 1.88
C LEU A 16 0.10 -20.83 3.28
N GLU A 17 0.83 -21.58 4.10
CA GLU A 17 0.44 -21.95 5.46
C GLU A 17 0.43 -20.73 6.39
N GLU A 18 1.51 -19.94 6.34
CA GLU A 18 1.64 -18.71 7.14
C GLU A 18 0.58 -17.69 6.75
N GLY A 19 0.33 -17.48 5.45
CA GLY A 19 -0.70 -16.58 4.97
C GLY A 19 -2.12 -17.00 5.39
N LYS A 20 -2.42 -18.31 5.44
CA LYS A 20 -3.69 -18.80 5.99
C LYS A 20 -3.80 -18.49 7.48
N SER A 21 -2.73 -18.74 8.24
CA SER A 21 -2.69 -18.42 9.68
C SER A 21 -2.86 -16.92 9.92
N TRP A 22 -2.22 -16.06 9.09
CA TRP A 22 -2.38 -14.62 9.13
C TRP A 22 -3.86 -14.22 8.92
N ILE A 23 -4.50 -14.77 7.89
CA ILE A 23 -5.92 -14.51 7.59
C ILE A 23 -6.81 -14.90 8.76
N GLU A 24 -6.63 -16.12 9.32
CA GLU A 24 -7.45 -16.61 10.43
C GLU A 24 -7.35 -15.70 11.66
N LYS A 25 -6.14 -15.30 12.04
CA LYS A 25 -5.92 -14.40 13.19
C LYS A 25 -6.54 -13.03 12.93
N PHE A 26 -6.33 -12.46 11.74
CA PHE A 26 -6.87 -11.15 11.41
C PHE A 26 -8.40 -11.15 11.36
N LEU A 27 -9.02 -12.20 10.83
CA LEU A 27 -10.48 -12.37 10.79
C LEU A 27 -11.10 -12.59 12.17
N ALA A 28 -10.35 -12.92 13.20
CA ALA A 28 -10.86 -12.95 14.57
C ALA A 28 -11.38 -11.57 15.02
N HIS A 29 -10.92 -10.50 14.40
CA HIS A 29 -11.36 -9.11 14.65
C HIS A 29 -12.51 -8.63 13.73
N LYS A 30 -13.09 -9.52 12.88
CA LYS A 30 -14.04 -9.12 11.81
C LYS A 30 -15.24 -8.31 12.29
N ASP A 31 -15.74 -8.59 13.49
CA ASP A 31 -16.91 -7.90 14.05
C ASP A 31 -16.61 -6.43 14.37
N SER A 32 -15.34 -6.10 14.61
CA SER A 32 -14.86 -4.72 14.86
C SER A 32 -14.75 -3.90 13.57
N PHE A 33 -14.60 -4.52 12.39
CA PHE A 33 -14.41 -3.81 11.12
C PHE A 33 -15.63 -2.97 10.72
N SER A 34 -16.82 -3.34 11.14
CA SER A 34 -18.06 -2.57 10.92
C SER A 34 -18.03 -1.19 11.58
N ASN A 35 -17.24 -1.03 12.63
CA ASN A 35 -17.09 0.23 13.37
C ASN A 35 -16.02 1.15 12.75
N LEU A 36 -15.24 0.69 11.78
CA LEU A 36 -14.15 1.42 11.14
C LEU A 36 -14.61 2.20 9.90
N THR A 37 -15.77 2.84 9.96
CA THR A 37 -16.43 3.51 8.82
C THR A 37 -15.64 4.67 8.22
N GLN A 38 -14.65 5.20 8.95
CA GLN A 38 -13.77 6.29 8.47
C GLN A 38 -12.39 5.78 8.03
N LYS A 39 -12.20 4.46 7.92
CA LYS A 39 -10.94 3.84 7.53
C LYS A 39 -11.19 2.89 6.36
N GLU A 40 -10.35 2.97 5.35
CA GLU A 40 -10.28 2.00 4.27
C GLU A 40 -9.03 1.14 4.48
N ILE A 41 -9.22 -0.16 4.63
CA ILE A 41 -8.15 -1.12 4.88
C ILE A 41 -7.81 -1.81 3.55
N ILE A 42 -6.52 -1.78 3.19
CA ILE A 42 -6.01 -2.41 1.98
C ILE A 42 -4.90 -3.37 2.38
N ILE A 43 -4.98 -4.63 1.95
CA ILE A 43 -3.94 -5.63 2.22
C ILE A 43 -3.28 -6.03 0.90
N CYS A 44 -1.95 -5.93 0.84
CA CYS A 44 -1.14 -6.28 -0.32
C CYS A 44 -0.30 -7.53 -0.02
N PRO A 45 -0.85 -8.74 -0.21
CA PRO A 45 -0.12 -10.00 -0.02
C PRO A 45 0.83 -10.27 -1.21
N PRO A 46 1.80 -11.22 -1.09
CA PRO A 46 2.53 -11.72 -2.24
C PRO A 46 1.60 -12.34 -3.29
N PHE A 47 2.01 -12.35 -4.55
CA PHE A 47 1.18 -12.86 -5.66
C PHE A 47 0.71 -14.30 -5.46
N THR A 48 1.54 -15.14 -4.82
CA THR A 48 1.21 -16.54 -4.50
C THR A 48 0.03 -16.69 -3.55
N LEU A 49 -0.31 -15.63 -2.81
CA LEU A 49 -1.40 -15.60 -1.82
C LEU A 49 -2.58 -14.70 -2.25
N LEU A 50 -2.47 -14.03 -3.40
CA LEU A 50 -3.45 -13.03 -3.83
C LEU A 50 -4.88 -13.61 -3.90
N LEU A 51 -5.03 -14.80 -4.50
CA LEU A 51 -6.32 -15.50 -4.56
C LEU A 51 -6.85 -15.87 -3.16
N SER A 52 -5.97 -16.34 -2.27
CA SER A 52 -6.38 -16.76 -0.92
C SER A 52 -6.91 -15.57 -0.12
N PHE A 53 -6.19 -14.44 -0.15
CA PHE A 53 -6.60 -13.21 0.52
C PHE A 53 -7.87 -12.62 -0.11
N SER A 54 -7.96 -12.54 -1.42
CA SER A 54 -9.16 -12.05 -2.12
C SER A 54 -10.41 -12.85 -1.75
N SER A 55 -10.29 -14.16 -1.69
CA SER A 55 -11.41 -15.05 -1.32
C SER A 55 -11.80 -14.91 0.15
N ALA A 56 -10.82 -14.79 1.05
CA ALA A 56 -11.07 -14.73 2.49
C ALA A 56 -11.76 -13.42 2.92
N PHE A 57 -11.48 -12.31 2.24
CA PHE A 57 -12.04 -11.00 2.56
C PHE A 57 -13.24 -10.60 1.69
N LEU A 58 -13.76 -11.53 0.88
CA LEU A 58 -14.95 -11.29 0.06
C LEU A 58 -16.17 -10.99 0.95
N GLY A 59 -16.83 -9.86 0.70
CA GLY A 59 -17.98 -9.40 1.48
C GLY A 59 -17.62 -8.71 2.80
N ILE A 60 -16.34 -8.56 3.11
CA ILE A 60 -15.83 -7.75 4.23
C ILE A 60 -15.33 -6.41 3.68
N ASN A 61 -15.45 -5.33 4.45
CA ASN A 61 -14.98 -4.01 4.03
C ASN A 61 -13.43 -3.90 4.13
N ILE A 62 -12.75 -4.82 3.44
CA ILE A 62 -11.29 -4.86 3.30
C ILE A 62 -10.98 -5.03 1.82
N LYS A 63 -10.10 -4.20 1.31
CA LYS A 63 -9.66 -4.21 -0.09
C LYS A 63 -8.37 -4.98 -0.25
N ILE A 64 -8.19 -5.57 -1.41
CA ILE A 64 -6.94 -6.26 -1.76
C ILE A 64 -6.17 -5.41 -2.76
N GLY A 65 -4.85 -5.33 -2.55
CA GLY A 65 -3.90 -4.72 -3.45
C GLY A 65 -2.84 -5.71 -3.91
N ALA A 66 -2.29 -5.50 -5.09
CA ALA A 66 -1.10 -6.21 -5.55
C ALA A 66 0.16 -5.43 -5.22
N GLN A 67 1.27 -6.12 -4.95
CA GLN A 67 2.56 -5.48 -4.62
C GLN A 67 3.32 -4.94 -5.83
N ASN A 68 2.91 -5.30 -7.03
CA ASN A 68 3.53 -4.93 -8.30
C ASN A 68 2.60 -5.26 -9.46
N VAL A 69 2.96 -4.80 -10.66
CA VAL A 69 2.34 -5.14 -11.94
C VAL A 69 3.40 -5.18 -13.03
N SER A 70 3.21 -6.01 -14.06
CA SER A 70 4.02 -5.97 -15.27
C SER A 70 3.82 -4.66 -16.05
N PRO A 71 4.87 -4.07 -16.65
CA PRO A 71 4.71 -2.95 -17.58
C PRO A 71 4.16 -3.40 -18.95
N PHE A 72 3.88 -4.69 -19.10
CA PHE A 72 3.36 -5.29 -20.33
C PHE A 72 1.95 -5.85 -20.10
N GLY A 73 1.12 -5.82 -21.14
CA GLY A 73 -0.17 -6.50 -21.15
C GLY A 73 -0.04 -8.02 -21.37
N GLU A 74 -1.11 -8.62 -21.90
CA GLU A 74 -1.09 -10.03 -22.32
C GLU A 74 -0.07 -10.25 -23.45
N GLY A 75 0.68 -11.35 -23.42
CA GLY A 75 1.67 -11.67 -24.44
C GLY A 75 2.74 -12.66 -23.99
N ALA A 76 3.81 -12.76 -24.76
CA ALA A 76 4.94 -13.66 -24.53
C ALA A 76 5.92 -13.09 -23.48
N TYR A 77 5.44 -12.91 -22.27
CA TYR A 77 6.17 -12.36 -21.12
C TYR A 77 6.19 -13.35 -19.97
N THR A 78 6.81 -14.50 -20.19
CA THR A 78 6.83 -15.62 -19.23
C THR A 78 7.30 -15.18 -17.86
N GLY A 79 6.47 -15.42 -16.82
CA GLY A 79 6.75 -15.06 -15.43
C GLY A 79 6.18 -13.69 -14.99
N GLU A 80 5.72 -12.85 -15.94
CA GLU A 80 5.08 -11.58 -15.63
C GLU A 80 3.60 -11.76 -15.24
N ILE A 81 3.14 -10.90 -14.34
CA ILE A 81 1.74 -10.83 -13.93
C ILE A 81 1.19 -9.47 -14.37
N ASN A 82 0.29 -9.47 -15.34
CA ASN A 82 -0.26 -8.26 -15.94
C ASN A 82 -1.48 -7.73 -15.19
N ALA A 83 -1.84 -6.47 -15.47
CA ALA A 83 -2.91 -5.76 -14.79
C ALA A 83 -4.29 -6.44 -14.93
N LYS A 84 -4.56 -7.06 -16.09
CA LYS A 84 -5.82 -7.78 -16.33
C LYS A 84 -5.96 -8.99 -15.41
N GLN A 85 -4.87 -9.76 -15.20
CA GLN A 85 -4.87 -10.90 -14.27
C GLN A 85 -5.01 -10.45 -12.81
N ILE A 86 -4.37 -9.33 -12.44
CA ILE A 86 -4.46 -8.77 -11.08
C ILE A 86 -5.88 -8.31 -10.78
N LYS A 87 -6.57 -7.70 -11.75
CA LYS A 87 -7.92 -7.13 -11.57
C LYS A 87 -8.96 -8.13 -11.11
N ASP A 88 -8.77 -9.42 -11.40
CA ASP A 88 -9.66 -10.48 -10.93
C ASP A 88 -9.64 -10.64 -9.40
N PHE A 89 -8.58 -10.18 -8.73
CA PHE A 89 -8.32 -10.42 -7.30
C PHE A 89 -8.13 -9.14 -6.48
N ALA A 90 -7.75 -8.02 -7.10
CA ALA A 90 -7.35 -6.81 -6.41
C ALA A 90 -7.98 -5.55 -7.03
N GLU A 91 -8.16 -4.52 -6.19
CA GLU A 91 -8.59 -3.19 -6.61
C GLU A 91 -7.42 -2.22 -6.70
N TYR A 92 -6.39 -2.43 -5.88
CA TYR A 92 -5.22 -1.56 -5.77
C TYR A 92 -3.94 -2.24 -6.26
N VAL A 93 -2.93 -1.43 -6.57
CA VAL A 93 -1.59 -1.93 -6.88
C VAL A 93 -0.52 -0.95 -6.40
N LEU A 94 0.52 -1.46 -5.74
CA LEU A 94 1.70 -0.70 -5.34
C LEU A 94 2.62 -0.52 -6.55
N ILE A 95 3.04 0.71 -6.84
CA ILE A 95 3.94 1.02 -7.95
C ILE A 95 5.06 1.94 -7.48
N GLY A 96 6.32 1.57 -7.77
CA GLY A 96 7.48 2.42 -7.48
C GLY A 96 8.05 2.28 -6.09
N HIS A 97 7.74 1.19 -5.36
CA HIS A 97 8.34 0.89 -4.06
C HIS A 97 9.87 0.96 -4.13
N SER A 98 10.49 1.58 -3.13
CA SER A 98 11.94 1.80 -3.08
C SER A 98 12.77 0.52 -3.24
N GLU A 99 12.31 -0.61 -2.69
CA GLU A 99 12.95 -1.92 -2.87
C GLU A 99 13.00 -2.34 -4.33
N ARG A 100 11.95 -2.03 -5.12
CA ARG A 100 11.90 -2.39 -6.54
C ARG A 100 12.79 -1.48 -7.38
N ARG A 101 12.80 -0.18 -7.09
CA ARG A 101 13.74 0.76 -7.73
C ARG A 101 15.19 0.34 -7.48
N LYS A 102 15.53 -0.04 -6.23
CA LYS A 102 16.88 -0.44 -5.82
C LYS A 102 17.30 -1.81 -6.34
N ASN A 103 16.45 -2.83 -6.18
CA ASN A 103 16.84 -4.24 -6.36
C ASN A 103 16.50 -4.78 -7.76
N PHE A 104 15.53 -4.15 -8.45
CA PHE A 104 15.03 -4.60 -9.77
C PHE A 104 15.18 -3.54 -10.84
N ALA A 105 15.92 -2.45 -10.55
CA ALA A 105 16.25 -1.38 -11.50
C ALA A 105 15.00 -0.78 -12.20
N GLU A 106 13.88 -0.65 -11.48
CA GLU A 106 12.68 -0.01 -12.03
C GLU A 106 12.93 1.47 -12.30
N THR A 107 12.82 1.88 -13.57
CA THR A 107 12.98 3.27 -14.02
C THR A 107 11.66 4.02 -14.00
N ASP A 108 11.71 5.36 -14.00
CA ASP A 108 10.51 6.19 -14.05
C ASP A 108 9.66 5.92 -15.31
N ASP A 109 10.27 5.61 -16.45
CA ASP A 109 9.55 5.19 -17.66
C ASP A 109 8.79 3.87 -17.47
N MET A 110 9.40 2.89 -16.78
CA MET A 110 8.72 1.64 -16.43
C MET A 110 7.56 1.90 -15.47
N LEU A 111 7.75 2.76 -14.49
CA LEU A 111 6.72 3.09 -13.51
C LEU A 111 5.55 3.84 -14.15
N LYS A 112 5.84 4.75 -15.07
CA LYS A 112 4.80 5.42 -15.88
C LYS A 112 3.96 4.40 -16.65
N LYS A 113 4.61 3.46 -17.37
CA LYS A 113 3.90 2.38 -18.10
C LYS A 113 3.06 1.51 -17.18
N LYS A 114 3.61 1.11 -16.01
CA LYS A 114 2.87 0.33 -15.01
C LYS A 114 1.64 1.07 -14.51
N THR A 115 1.76 2.37 -14.26
CA THR A 115 0.65 3.22 -13.83
C THR A 115 -0.45 3.29 -14.90
N GLU A 116 -0.06 3.59 -16.14
CA GLU A 116 -1.00 3.69 -17.26
C GLU A 116 -1.75 2.37 -17.51
N ILE A 117 -1.02 1.23 -17.56
CA ILE A 117 -1.65 -0.07 -17.80
C ILE A 117 -2.55 -0.50 -16.64
N SER A 118 -2.20 -0.15 -15.41
CA SER A 118 -3.03 -0.42 -14.23
C SER A 118 -4.35 0.33 -14.29
N MET A 119 -4.31 1.63 -14.53
CA MET A 119 -5.52 2.46 -14.64
C MET A 119 -6.40 2.03 -15.82
N ASN A 120 -5.81 1.72 -16.98
CA ASN A 120 -6.54 1.25 -18.16
C ASN A 120 -7.27 -0.09 -17.93
N ASN A 121 -6.82 -0.87 -16.93
CA ASN A 121 -7.48 -2.12 -16.51
C ASN A 121 -8.33 -1.95 -15.24
N GLY A 122 -8.56 -0.71 -14.77
CA GLY A 122 -9.41 -0.41 -13.64
C GLY A 122 -8.79 -0.72 -12.27
N LEU A 123 -7.46 -0.88 -12.19
CA LEU A 123 -6.73 -0.89 -10.92
C LEU A 123 -6.45 0.54 -10.47
N LYS A 124 -6.42 0.76 -9.16
CA LYS A 124 -6.06 2.03 -8.52
C LYS A 124 -4.59 1.98 -8.07
N PRO A 125 -3.67 2.73 -8.72
CA PRO A 125 -2.29 2.80 -8.29
C PRO A 125 -2.16 3.49 -6.93
N ILE A 126 -1.38 2.89 -6.01
CA ILE A 126 -0.74 3.58 -4.90
C ILE A 126 0.69 3.82 -5.35
N PHE A 127 1.03 5.05 -5.71
CA PHE A 127 2.32 5.39 -6.28
C PHE A 127 3.31 5.81 -5.18
N LEU A 128 4.44 5.12 -5.10
CA LEU A 128 5.40 5.32 -4.01
C LEU A 128 6.52 6.28 -4.45
N VAL A 129 6.76 7.28 -3.61
CA VAL A 129 7.75 8.33 -3.83
C VAL A 129 8.73 8.44 -2.66
N GLN A 130 9.99 8.76 -2.95
CA GLN A 130 11.04 8.85 -1.94
C GLN A 130 11.42 10.30 -1.60
N SER A 131 10.82 11.27 -2.30
CA SER A 131 11.08 12.69 -2.07
C SER A 131 9.89 13.55 -2.50
N LYS A 132 9.84 14.79 -2.02
CA LYS A 132 8.83 15.79 -2.41
C LYS A 132 8.93 16.26 -3.86
N ASN A 133 10.05 15.97 -4.54
CA ASN A 133 10.29 16.38 -5.93
C ASN A 133 10.13 15.21 -6.93
N ALA A 134 9.47 14.12 -6.51
CA ALA A 134 9.26 12.96 -7.37
C ALA A 134 8.26 13.28 -8.49
N ILE A 135 8.55 12.78 -9.69
CA ILE A 135 7.62 12.89 -10.82
C ILE A 135 6.54 11.83 -10.66
N ILE A 136 5.31 12.28 -10.47
CA ILE A 136 4.14 11.41 -10.31
C ILE A 136 3.37 11.34 -11.64
N PRO A 137 3.09 10.14 -12.17
CA PRO A 137 2.32 9.99 -13.40
C PRO A 137 0.92 10.59 -13.28
N GLN A 138 0.40 11.14 -14.38
CA GLN A 138 -0.93 11.72 -14.44
C GLN A 138 -2.02 10.67 -14.13
N GLY A 139 -3.05 11.09 -13.39
CA GLY A 139 -4.19 10.24 -13.03
C GLY A 139 -3.98 9.42 -11.75
N VAL A 140 -2.82 9.49 -11.12
CA VAL A 140 -2.61 8.94 -9.78
C VAL A 140 -3.40 9.75 -8.76
N GLU A 141 -4.13 9.08 -7.88
CA GLU A 141 -4.91 9.69 -6.80
C GLU A 141 -4.27 9.46 -5.42
N VAL A 142 -3.58 8.33 -5.25
CA VAL A 142 -2.96 7.92 -3.97
C VAL A 142 -1.46 7.85 -4.10
N VAL A 143 -0.76 8.59 -3.25
CA VAL A 143 0.70 8.64 -3.19
C VAL A 143 1.18 8.19 -1.82
N ALA A 144 2.18 7.31 -1.75
CA ALA A 144 2.82 6.94 -0.50
C ALA A 144 4.23 7.53 -0.43
N TYR A 145 4.47 8.39 0.55
CA TYR A 145 5.80 8.93 0.82
C TYR A 145 6.62 7.95 1.65
N GLU A 146 7.70 7.44 1.09
CA GLU A 146 8.63 6.51 1.70
C GLU A 146 10.01 7.16 1.88
N PRO A 147 10.31 7.82 3.01
CA PRO A 147 11.67 8.26 3.29
C PRO A 147 12.60 7.04 3.40
N VAL A 148 13.54 6.90 2.46
CA VAL A 148 14.39 5.68 2.32
C VAL A 148 15.11 5.31 3.61
N PHE A 149 15.54 6.32 4.39
CA PHE A 149 16.23 6.10 5.68
C PHE A 149 15.32 5.47 6.75
N ALA A 150 14.00 5.67 6.64
CA ALA A 150 13.03 5.18 7.61
C ALA A 150 12.47 3.78 7.30
N ILE A 151 12.74 3.24 6.08
CA ILE A 151 12.18 1.95 5.66
C ILE A 151 12.92 0.81 6.38
N GLY A 152 12.20 0.04 7.19
CA GLY A 152 12.73 -1.13 7.88
C GLY A 152 13.86 -0.84 8.87
N SER A 153 14.10 0.43 9.19
CA SER A 153 15.18 0.85 10.10
C SER A 153 14.76 0.87 11.57
N GLY A 154 13.45 0.84 11.84
CA GLY A 154 12.90 1.12 13.17
C GLY A 154 12.94 2.61 13.56
N ASN A 155 13.50 3.47 12.72
CA ASN A 155 13.61 4.91 12.95
C ASN A 155 12.67 5.65 11.98
N PRO A 156 11.44 6.02 12.37
CA PRO A 156 10.54 6.77 11.51
C PRO A 156 11.07 8.17 11.23
N ASP A 157 10.55 8.80 10.19
CA ASP A 157 10.67 10.26 10.00
C ASP A 157 9.88 11.01 11.08
N THR A 158 10.14 12.29 11.25
CA THR A 158 9.30 13.09 12.14
C THR A 158 7.92 13.32 11.50
N PRO A 159 6.84 13.29 12.29
CA PRO A 159 5.51 13.59 11.75
C PRO A 159 5.42 14.97 11.10
N GLU A 160 6.18 15.95 11.60
CA GLU A 160 6.25 17.31 11.06
C GLU A 160 6.89 17.33 9.66
N ASN A 161 8.01 16.65 9.47
CA ASN A 161 8.66 16.56 8.16
C ASN A 161 7.80 15.78 7.16
N ALA A 162 7.19 14.68 7.60
CA ALA A 162 6.29 13.90 6.76
C ALA A 162 5.06 14.72 6.32
N ASP A 163 4.49 15.54 7.21
CA ASP A 163 3.37 16.45 6.90
C ASP A 163 3.80 17.57 5.93
N GLU A 164 5.00 18.15 6.12
CA GLU A 164 5.55 19.14 5.18
C GLU A 164 5.69 18.56 3.77
N VAL A 165 6.31 17.37 3.66
CA VAL A 165 6.48 16.68 2.36
C VAL A 165 5.13 16.38 1.74
N ALA A 166 4.17 15.88 2.51
CA ALA A 166 2.82 15.61 2.05
C ALA A 166 2.12 16.89 1.56
N GLY A 167 2.30 18.02 2.25
CA GLY A 167 1.78 19.33 1.84
C GLY A 167 2.35 19.80 0.50
N VAL A 168 3.66 19.60 0.28
CA VAL A 168 4.29 19.93 -1.02
C VAL A 168 3.74 19.06 -2.14
N LEU A 169 3.60 17.74 -1.93
CA LEU A 169 3.02 16.84 -2.92
C LEU A 169 1.59 17.25 -3.28
N LYS A 170 0.77 17.59 -2.28
CA LYS A 170 -0.61 18.05 -2.49
C LYS A 170 -0.73 19.41 -3.19
N SER A 171 0.31 20.24 -3.12
CA SER A 171 0.28 21.52 -3.83
C SER A 171 0.34 21.37 -5.34
N GLU A 172 0.79 20.22 -5.86
CA GLU A 172 0.85 19.91 -7.28
C GLU A 172 -0.45 19.29 -7.81
N ASN A 173 -1.16 18.53 -6.95
CA ASN A 173 -2.44 17.89 -7.28
C ASN A 173 -3.16 17.42 -6.00
N GLU A 174 -4.47 17.14 -6.10
CA GLU A 174 -5.31 16.65 -4.98
C GLU A 174 -5.01 15.17 -4.63
N TYR A 175 -3.77 14.87 -4.23
CA TYR A 175 -3.40 13.52 -3.82
C TYR A 175 -3.93 13.17 -2.42
N GLN A 176 -4.30 11.91 -2.21
CA GLN A 176 -4.30 11.30 -0.89
C GLN A 176 -2.87 10.85 -0.58
N VAL A 177 -2.24 11.46 0.43
CA VAL A 177 -0.85 11.14 0.76
C VAL A 177 -0.78 10.23 1.99
N LEU A 178 -0.12 9.09 1.83
CA LEU A 178 0.16 8.13 2.90
C LEU A 178 1.60 8.29 3.38
N TYR A 179 1.84 8.05 4.66
CA TYR A 179 3.19 7.92 5.19
C TYR A 179 3.63 6.44 5.20
N GLY A 180 4.79 6.13 4.63
CA GLY A 180 5.29 4.77 4.42
C GLY A 180 6.64 4.48 5.07
N GLY A 181 6.90 4.90 6.31
CA GLY A 181 8.17 4.63 7.00
C GLY A 181 8.00 4.20 8.45
N SER A 182 8.47 3.00 8.82
CA SER A 182 8.54 2.46 10.20
C SER A 182 7.33 2.80 11.10
N VAL A 183 6.12 2.49 10.60
CA VAL A 183 4.86 2.70 11.34
C VAL A 183 4.66 1.57 12.34
N THR A 184 4.26 1.93 13.57
CA THR A 184 3.92 1.01 14.67
C THR A 184 2.57 1.40 15.31
N PRO A 185 1.96 0.53 16.13
CA PRO A 185 0.74 0.89 16.87
C PRO A 185 0.89 2.13 17.74
N GLU A 186 2.09 2.39 18.29
CA GLU A 186 2.36 3.49 19.19
C GLU A 186 2.53 4.83 18.46
N ASN A 187 3.02 4.81 17.22
CA ASN A 187 3.35 6.04 16.49
C ASN A 187 2.36 6.42 15.40
N VAL A 188 1.50 5.51 14.94
CA VAL A 188 0.59 5.73 13.79
C VAL A 188 -0.24 6.99 13.95
N ARG A 189 -0.77 7.24 15.13
CA ARG A 189 -1.61 8.43 15.41
C ARG A 189 -0.86 9.75 15.22
N ASN A 190 0.45 9.76 15.47
CA ASN A 190 1.26 10.96 15.27
C ASN A 190 1.31 11.39 13.79
N PHE A 191 1.20 10.42 12.86
CA PHE A 191 1.13 10.68 11.43
C PHE A 191 -0.30 10.93 10.96
N THR A 192 -1.26 10.07 11.34
CA THR A 192 -2.64 10.17 10.84
C THR A 192 -3.40 11.38 11.38
N SER A 193 -2.92 12.00 12.45
CA SER A 193 -3.46 13.27 12.97
C SER A 193 -2.98 14.52 12.21
N LYS A 194 -2.02 14.39 11.28
CA LYS A 194 -1.49 15.51 10.51
C LYS A 194 -2.43 15.91 9.38
N ALA A 195 -2.46 17.19 9.07
CA ALA A 195 -3.43 17.78 8.15
C ALA A 195 -3.27 17.28 6.69
N ASN A 196 -2.02 16.99 6.27
CA ASN A 196 -1.73 16.59 4.90
C ASN A 196 -1.61 15.07 4.72
N ILE A 197 -1.61 14.28 5.81
CA ILE A 197 -1.48 12.82 5.76
C ILE A 197 -2.87 12.18 5.81
N ASN A 198 -3.17 11.34 4.82
CA ASN A 198 -4.46 10.65 4.65
C ASN A 198 -4.40 9.17 5.03
N GLY A 199 -3.34 8.74 5.71
CA GLY A 199 -3.17 7.36 6.15
C GLY A 199 -1.74 6.89 6.12
N VAL A 200 -1.55 5.56 6.16
CA VAL A 200 -0.22 4.94 6.28
C VAL A 200 -0.07 3.71 5.38
N LEU A 201 1.17 3.49 4.94
CA LEU A 201 1.61 2.24 4.30
C LEU A 201 2.56 1.51 5.25
N VAL A 202 2.12 0.36 5.73
CA VAL A 202 2.78 -0.41 6.79
C VAL A 202 3.53 -1.60 6.20
N GLY A 203 4.83 -1.68 6.46
CA GLY A 203 5.68 -2.83 6.07
C GLY A 203 5.79 -3.86 7.20
N GLY A 204 6.91 -3.87 7.91
CA GLY A 204 7.25 -4.91 8.90
C GLY A 204 6.15 -5.22 9.91
N ALA A 205 5.51 -4.21 10.49
CA ALA A 205 4.43 -4.39 11.45
C ALA A 205 3.15 -5.02 10.84
N SER A 206 3.02 -5.08 9.53
CA SER A 206 1.91 -5.79 8.88
C SER A 206 2.10 -7.30 8.77
N LEU A 207 3.28 -7.81 9.10
CA LEU A 207 3.55 -9.25 9.12
C LEU A 207 2.88 -9.95 10.30
N ASP A 208 2.67 -9.23 11.39
CA ASP A 208 1.86 -9.71 12.50
C ASP A 208 0.43 -9.14 12.39
N PRO A 209 -0.60 -9.99 12.18
CA PRO A 209 -1.98 -9.55 12.03
C PRO A 209 -2.52 -8.81 13.26
N GLU A 210 -2.08 -9.15 14.46
CA GLU A 210 -2.48 -8.49 15.71
C GLU A 210 -1.85 -7.09 15.82
N GLU A 211 -0.58 -6.95 15.43
CA GLU A 211 0.10 -5.66 15.40
C GLU A 211 -0.53 -4.75 14.35
N PHE A 212 -0.82 -5.29 13.16
CA PHE A 212 -1.49 -4.55 12.10
C PHE A 212 -2.90 -4.11 12.52
N TYR A 213 -3.66 -4.99 13.19
CA TYR A 213 -4.98 -4.62 13.71
C TYR A 213 -4.90 -3.46 14.72
N LYS A 214 -3.93 -3.46 15.63
CA LYS A 214 -3.70 -2.34 16.56
C LYS A 214 -3.34 -1.03 15.84
N ILE A 215 -2.58 -1.11 14.74
CA ILE A 215 -2.33 0.06 13.89
C ILE A 215 -3.64 0.60 13.32
N ILE A 216 -4.52 -0.27 12.83
CA ILE A 216 -5.82 0.14 12.31
C ILE A 216 -6.67 0.80 13.41
N GLU A 217 -6.69 0.28 14.62
CA GLU A 217 -7.45 0.87 15.73
C GLU A 217 -6.94 2.27 16.08
N ASN A 218 -5.63 2.44 16.16
CA ASN A 218 -4.98 3.67 16.64
C ASN A 218 -4.83 4.76 15.56
N ALA A 219 -5.03 4.46 14.27
CA ALA A 219 -4.86 5.37 13.16
C ALA A 219 -5.91 6.50 13.08
#